data_c2586e11010c8acaf1f9256112499743
#
_entry.id   c2586e11010c8acaf1f9256112499743
#
_cell.length_a   1.000
_cell.length_b   1.000
_cell.length_c   1.000
_cell.angle_alpha   90.00
_cell.angle_beta   90.00
_cell.angle_gamma   90.00
#
_symmetry.space_group_name_H-M   'P 1'
#
loop_
_entity.id
_entity.type
_entity.pdbx_description
1 polymer ?
#
loop_
_entity_poly.entity_id
_entity_poly.type
_entity_poly.pdbx_seq_one_letter_code
_entity_poly.pdbx_strand_id
1 'polypeptide(L)'
;SFKDIGKNLKNRIHAHYPSNIKRDAFFKNFDQEKNFYKAVKLTLPETLEKKPVHRNKIYDIGLVSNYLAVNFGGSLTQYAIYSVLKSLGYSVGMIERPYSASGKADDDNLEKVYLECPYDKEDLIPRFGNREEMRQLNGVCRQFLVGSDQLFQYALYQELDKIVSLSWVKDRKKKTAYAASFGHGRIWGDINELAELGYFLKKYDAFSVREKDAVQLCKKHFDVNAEWVLDPVFLCDKEVYERLAKKSSRKREGRYIASYILDPSSDKKKILEKVMSATGLPIEIFSEIRHSKEYVEPLKNLNVVMMRSEERLESIVHCDYFVTDSFHGTCLAIIMNKPFISILNMKRGGSRFTSLLEIFGLRERLIKDSKDLEKRETIIGKKIDYKIVNTVLQKEKTRSLNWLKEKLKEPKKNLYSDYDIMKNLIEEQKKTIDSLKDEIKILARMVGKEGRYIEDIYEYLEYLYRIRKDHIILMAAKDTLGLAVNERVSNGFKKLGIINNLNEKHGRSFAAVLNGGINIYEEMGTELNPIETYMEVENVPVKLVSKVYQNGNEA
;
A
#
# COMPACT_ATOMS: atom_id res chain seq x y z
N SER A 1 -5.71 28.68 -23.90
CA SER A 1 -7.11 28.79 -23.44
C SER A 1 -7.73 27.40 -23.34
N PHE A 2 -8.83 27.22 -22.59
CA PHE A 2 -9.53 25.93 -22.47
C PHE A 2 -9.97 25.34 -23.82
N LYS A 3 -10.16 26.17 -24.83
CA LYS A 3 -10.44 25.74 -26.20
C LYS A 3 -9.25 25.03 -26.86
N ASP A 4 -8.02 25.41 -26.52
CA ASP A 4 -6.81 24.83 -27.10
C ASP A 4 -6.49 23.49 -26.49
N ILE A 5 -6.80 23.31 -25.19
CA ILE A 5 -6.68 22.02 -24.49
C ILE A 5 -7.68 21.01 -25.07
N GLY A 6 -8.92 21.43 -25.33
CA GLY A 6 -9.94 20.57 -25.96
C GLY A 6 -9.58 20.15 -27.38
N LYS A 7 -8.95 21.05 -28.16
CA LYS A 7 -8.50 20.76 -29.53
C LYS A 7 -7.30 19.80 -29.55
N ASN A 8 -6.36 19.97 -28.62
CA ASN A 8 -5.20 19.07 -28.47
C ASN A 8 -5.60 17.68 -27.97
N LEU A 9 -6.56 17.59 -27.05
CA LEU A 9 -7.09 16.30 -26.59
C LEU A 9 -7.83 15.57 -27.73
N LYS A 10 -8.63 16.30 -28.53
CA LYS A 10 -9.32 15.76 -29.69
C LYS A 10 -8.35 15.19 -30.73
N ASN A 11 -7.25 15.90 -31.00
CA ASN A 11 -6.22 15.44 -31.94
C ASN A 11 -5.40 14.26 -31.45
N ARG A 12 -5.14 14.15 -30.14
CA ARG A 12 -4.46 12.97 -29.55
C ARG A 12 -5.33 11.73 -29.54
N ILE A 13 -6.64 11.86 -29.29
CA ILE A 13 -7.59 10.74 -29.35
C ILE A 13 -7.72 10.24 -30.81
N HIS A 14 -7.65 11.14 -31.80
CA HIS A 14 -7.67 10.75 -33.24
C HIS A 14 -6.46 9.93 -33.68
N ALA A 15 -5.31 10.11 -33.04
CA ALA A 15 -4.07 9.41 -33.42
C ALA A 15 -3.96 7.98 -32.89
N HIS A 16 -4.76 7.58 -31.89
CA HIS A 16 -4.57 6.33 -31.15
C HIS A 16 -5.72 5.31 -31.22
N TYR A 17 -6.85 5.62 -31.91
CA TYR A 17 -7.98 4.67 -32.01
C TYR A 17 -8.48 4.50 -33.44
N PRO A 18 -8.64 3.24 -33.90
CA PRO A 18 -9.23 2.95 -35.22
C PRO A 18 -10.70 3.38 -35.32
N SER A 19 -11.14 3.65 -36.53
CA SER A 19 -12.36 4.35 -36.90
C SER A 19 -13.73 3.71 -36.59
N ASN A 20 -13.80 2.63 -35.82
CA ASN A 20 -15.02 1.80 -35.67
C ASN A 20 -15.70 1.81 -34.29
N ILE A 21 -15.26 2.66 -33.36
CA ILE A 21 -15.95 2.83 -32.08
C ILE A 21 -17.00 3.93 -32.24
N LYS A 22 -18.25 3.65 -31.84
CA LYS A 22 -19.39 4.58 -31.88
C LYS A 22 -19.06 5.89 -31.16
N ARG A 23 -18.54 6.85 -31.91
CA ARG A 23 -18.11 8.17 -31.45
C ARG A 23 -19.21 8.96 -30.71
N ASP A 24 -20.47 8.79 -31.13
CA ASP A 24 -21.58 9.59 -30.62
C ASP A 24 -21.96 9.27 -29.17
N ALA A 25 -21.74 8.04 -28.69
CA ALA A 25 -22.04 7.66 -27.31
C ALA A 25 -21.01 8.22 -26.31
N PHE A 26 -19.72 8.23 -26.68
CA PHE A 26 -18.66 8.75 -25.83
C PHE A 26 -18.79 10.28 -25.64
N PHE A 27 -19.08 11.01 -26.72
CA PHE A 27 -19.24 12.46 -26.65
C PHE A 27 -20.57 12.89 -26.02
N LYS A 28 -21.66 12.12 -26.12
CA LYS A 28 -22.88 12.37 -25.36
C LYS A 28 -22.66 12.28 -23.84
N ASN A 29 -21.90 11.31 -23.39
CA ASN A 29 -21.53 11.18 -21.98
C ASN A 29 -20.63 12.34 -21.54
N PHE A 30 -19.70 12.78 -22.37
CA PHE A 30 -18.81 13.91 -22.07
C PHE A 30 -19.56 15.24 -21.91
N ASP A 31 -20.58 15.46 -22.71
CA ASP A 31 -21.44 16.66 -22.58
C ASP A 31 -22.38 16.61 -21.37
N GLN A 32 -22.79 15.40 -20.94
CA GLN A 32 -23.53 15.22 -19.70
C GLN A 32 -22.63 15.44 -18.46
N GLU A 33 -21.37 14.98 -18.49
CA GLU A 33 -20.40 15.31 -17.45
C GLU A 33 -20.10 16.81 -17.38
N LYS A 34 -19.97 17.47 -18.53
CA LYS A 34 -19.75 18.93 -18.60
C LYS A 34 -20.92 19.73 -18.01
N ASN A 35 -22.15 19.28 -18.21
CA ASN A 35 -23.34 19.86 -17.60
C ASN A 35 -23.42 19.54 -16.10
N PHE A 36 -22.95 18.35 -15.67
CA PHE A 36 -22.82 17.97 -14.27
C PHE A 36 -21.80 18.85 -13.55
N TYR A 37 -20.59 19.04 -14.09
CA TYR A 37 -19.59 19.96 -13.54
C TYR A 37 -20.06 21.42 -13.52
N LYS A 38 -20.87 21.83 -14.47
CA LYS A 38 -21.47 23.17 -14.50
C LYS A 38 -22.55 23.32 -13.41
N ALA A 39 -23.36 22.30 -13.20
CA ALA A 39 -24.36 22.26 -12.13
C ALA A 39 -23.72 22.21 -10.74
N VAL A 40 -22.67 21.39 -10.56
CA VAL A 40 -21.90 21.31 -9.30
C VAL A 40 -21.20 22.63 -8.98
N LYS A 41 -20.69 23.35 -10.01
CA LYS A 41 -20.08 24.68 -9.84
C LYS A 41 -21.09 25.76 -9.44
N LEU A 42 -22.37 25.55 -9.79
CA LEU A 42 -23.48 26.48 -9.45
C LEU A 42 -24.13 26.16 -8.09
N THR A 43 -23.90 24.94 -7.54
CA THR A 43 -24.48 24.52 -6.26
C THR A 43 -23.47 24.48 -5.11
N LEU A 44 -22.19 24.72 -5.39
CA LEU A 44 -21.21 25.00 -4.33
C LEU A 44 -21.56 26.36 -3.71
N PRO A 45 -21.83 26.42 -2.41
CA PRO A 45 -22.06 27.71 -1.77
C PRO A 45 -20.83 28.60 -2.01
N GLU A 46 -21.05 29.81 -2.48
CA GLU A 46 -20.02 30.84 -2.63
C GLU A 46 -19.33 31.21 -1.30
N THR A 47 -19.67 30.57 -0.24
CA THR A 47 -19.17 30.78 1.11
C THR A 47 -18.26 29.66 1.63
N LEU A 48 -17.42 29.06 0.79
CA LEU A 48 -16.12 28.62 1.30
C LEU A 48 -15.29 29.89 1.42
N GLU A 49 -15.59 30.70 2.44
CA GLU A 49 -14.68 31.72 2.90
C GLU A 49 -13.30 31.07 2.98
N LYS A 50 -12.37 31.53 2.15
CA LYS A 50 -10.95 31.22 2.25
C LYS A 50 -10.56 31.69 3.64
N LYS A 51 -10.71 30.80 4.66
CA LYS A 51 -10.19 31.11 5.99
C LYS A 51 -8.71 31.37 5.78
N PRO A 52 -8.23 32.59 6.00
CA PRO A 52 -6.84 32.87 5.79
C PRO A 52 -6.06 31.92 6.71
N VAL A 53 -5.03 31.28 6.18
CA VAL A 53 -4.02 30.62 7.03
C VAL A 53 -3.70 31.64 8.11
N HIS A 54 -3.82 31.25 9.38
CA HIS A 54 -3.50 32.15 10.50
C HIS A 54 -2.07 32.67 10.32
N ARG A 55 -1.90 33.77 9.57
CA ARG A 55 -0.58 34.35 9.22
C ARG A 55 0.22 34.73 10.46
N ASN A 56 -0.43 34.77 11.61
CA ASN A 56 0.18 35.17 12.89
C ASN A 56 0.78 34.01 13.69
N LYS A 57 0.57 32.73 13.28
CA LYS A 57 1.17 31.58 13.98
C LYS A 57 2.25 30.96 13.11
N ILE A 58 3.45 30.86 13.64
CA ILE A 58 4.57 30.16 12.99
C ILE A 58 4.75 28.83 13.71
N TYR A 59 4.72 27.75 12.95
CA TYR A 59 4.96 26.41 13.44
C TYR A 59 6.44 26.01 13.26
N ASP A 60 6.99 25.32 14.24
CA ASP A 60 8.33 24.74 14.10
C ASP A 60 8.32 23.65 13.03
N ILE A 61 7.25 22.83 12.99
CA ILE A 61 7.12 21.70 12.07
C ILE A 61 5.76 21.75 11.38
N GLY A 62 5.76 21.76 10.05
CA GLY A 62 4.60 21.39 9.24
C GLY A 62 4.58 19.87 9.06
N LEU A 63 3.61 19.20 9.68
CA LEU A 63 3.45 17.75 9.60
C LEU A 63 2.54 17.37 8.43
N VAL A 64 3.11 16.71 7.42
CA VAL A 64 2.39 16.10 6.31
C VAL A 64 2.22 14.63 6.61
N SER A 65 1.00 14.16 6.71
CA SER A 65 0.68 12.77 7.02
C SER A 65 -0.50 12.30 6.16
N ASN A 66 -0.95 11.09 6.40
CA ASN A 66 -2.21 10.65 5.83
C ASN A 66 -3.33 11.61 6.31
N TYR A 67 -4.34 11.81 5.47
CA TYR A 67 -5.39 12.75 5.83
C TYR A 67 -6.21 12.26 7.03
N LEU A 68 -6.68 13.22 7.81
CA LEU A 68 -7.55 12.97 8.96
C LEU A 68 -8.76 12.16 8.50
N ALA A 69 -9.13 11.13 9.24
CA ALA A 69 -10.41 10.43 9.10
C ALA A 69 -10.54 9.32 8.03
N VAL A 70 -9.46 8.78 7.44
CA VAL A 70 -9.63 7.76 6.37
C VAL A 70 -9.63 6.33 6.86
N ASN A 71 -8.79 6.01 7.82
CA ASN A 71 -8.75 4.68 8.43
C ASN A 71 -8.20 4.74 9.87
N PHE A 72 -8.59 3.74 10.64
CA PHE A 72 -8.23 3.65 12.05
C PHE A 72 -6.71 3.64 12.29
N GLY A 73 -5.97 2.82 11.55
CA GLY A 73 -4.51 2.73 11.70
C GLY A 73 -3.80 4.02 11.31
N GLY A 74 -4.20 4.64 10.21
CA GLY A 74 -3.66 5.92 9.76
C GLY A 74 -3.89 7.04 10.76
N SER A 75 -5.09 7.12 11.35
CA SER A 75 -5.42 8.12 12.38
C SER A 75 -4.55 7.94 13.63
N LEU A 76 -4.32 6.71 14.08
CA LEU A 76 -3.45 6.43 15.21
C LEU A 76 -1.99 6.80 14.93
N THR A 77 -1.49 6.47 13.76
CA THR A 77 -0.12 6.79 13.32
C THR A 77 0.10 8.30 13.29
N GLN A 78 -0.86 9.03 12.73
CA GLN A 78 -0.80 10.48 12.66
C GLN A 78 -0.84 11.12 14.06
N TYR A 79 -1.74 10.66 14.92
CA TYR A 79 -1.82 11.13 16.29
C TYR A 79 -0.56 10.81 17.09
N ALA A 80 0.03 9.64 16.88
CA ALA A 80 1.25 9.24 17.56
C ALA A 80 2.42 10.17 17.20
N ILE A 81 2.68 10.43 15.92
CA ILE A 81 3.78 11.33 15.53
C ILE A 81 3.51 12.77 15.98
N TYR A 82 2.27 13.27 15.87
CA TYR A 82 1.89 14.57 16.41
C TYR A 82 2.19 14.67 17.90
N SER A 83 1.73 13.70 18.70
CA SER A 83 1.92 13.66 20.15
C SER A 83 3.39 13.62 20.53
N VAL A 84 4.20 12.85 19.82
CA VAL A 84 5.65 12.78 20.02
C VAL A 84 6.30 14.13 19.74
N LEU A 85 5.98 14.77 18.63
CA LEU A 85 6.55 16.09 18.29
C LEU A 85 6.17 17.15 19.33
N LYS A 86 4.92 17.16 19.80
CA LYS A 86 4.46 18.04 20.89
C LYS A 86 5.22 17.76 22.19
N SER A 87 5.42 16.49 22.56
CA SER A 87 6.18 16.10 23.75
C SER A 87 7.66 16.50 23.69
N LEU A 88 8.20 16.66 22.49
CA LEU A 88 9.56 17.17 22.25
C LEU A 88 9.64 18.71 22.28
N GLY A 89 8.52 19.39 22.52
CA GLY A 89 8.44 20.85 22.67
C GLY A 89 8.27 21.60 21.35
N TYR A 90 7.97 20.92 20.21
CA TYR A 90 7.73 21.59 18.94
C TYR A 90 6.28 22.07 18.82
N SER A 91 6.11 23.26 18.26
CA SER A 91 4.82 23.68 17.70
C SER A 91 4.60 22.99 16.35
N VAL A 92 3.44 22.32 16.21
CA VAL A 92 3.16 21.45 15.05
C VAL A 92 1.96 21.99 14.29
N GLY A 93 2.11 22.25 12.98
CA GLY A 93 1.00 22.54 12.11
C GLY A 93 0.62 21.27 11.33
N MET A 94 -0.59 20.77 11.55
CA MET A 94 -1.12 19.59 10.87
C MET A 94 -1.56 19.97 9.46
N ILE A 95 -0.90 19.42 8.45
CA ILE A 95 -1.15 19.70 7.03
C ILE A 95 -1.96 18.57 6.43
N GLU A 96 -3.15 18.89 5.97
CA GLU A 96 -4.02 17.96 5.29
C GLU A 96 -3.79 17.97 3.77
N ARG A 97 -4.21 16.91 3.08
CA ARG A 97 -4.21 16.84 1.62
C ARG A 97 -5.01 18.00 1.01
N PRO A 98 -4.64 18.52 -0.16
CA PRO A 98 -5.43 19.54 -0.83
C PRO A 98 -6.76 18.97 -1.36
N TYR A 99 -7.71 19.84 -1.67
CA TYR A 99 -8.99 19.43 -2.28
C TYR A 99 -8.82 18.81 -3.68
N SER A 100 -7.74 19.15 -4.40
CA SER A 100 -7.39 18.54 -5.69
C SER A 100 -6.97 17.08 -5.60
N ALA A 101 -6.57 16.62 -4.40
CA ALA A 101 -6.20 15.23 -4.20
C ALA A 101 -7.45 14.34 -4.39
N SER A 102 -7.36 13.39 -5.30
CA SER A 102 -8.45 12.45 -5.57
C SER A 102 -8.61 11.47 -4.38
N GLY A 103 -9.83 11.21 -3.96
CA GLY A 103 -10.11 10.21 -2.94
C GLY A 103 -11.55 10.27 -2.43
N LYS A 104 -12.14 9.12 -2.18
CA LYS A 104 -13.54 8.94 -1.74
C LYS A 104 -13.86 9.47 -0.33
N ALA A 105 -13.01 10.33 0.24
CA ALA A 105 -13.11 10.75 1.63
C ALA A 105 -13.88 12.07 1.86
N ASP A 106 -14.46 12.62 0.82
CA ASP A 106 -15.26 13.85 0.93
C ASP A 106 -16.76 13.57 1.23
N ASP A 107 -17.05 12.41 1.79
CA ASP A 107 -18.40 12.09 2.28
C ASP A 107 -18.54 12.67 3.69
N ASP A 108 -19.28 13.77 3.84
CA ASP A 108 -19.54 14.47 5.10
C ASP A 108 -20.14 13.56 6.19
N ASN A 109 -20.69 12.39 5.80
CA ASN A 109 -21.17 11.38 6.74
C ASN A 109 -20.03 10.57 7.40
N LEU A 110 -18.81 10.65 6.90
CA LEU A 110 -17.66 9.92 7.45
C LEU A 110 -17.07 10.58 8.70
N GLU A 111 -17.25 11.88 8.90
CA GLU A 111 -16.71 12.60 10.07
C GLU A 111 -17.16 12.04 11.42
N LYS A 112 -18.36 11.47 11.48
CA LYS A 112 -18.96 10.97 12.75
C LYS A 112 -18.35 9.65 13.25
N VAL A 113 -17.45 9.06 12.50
CA VAL A 113 -17.04 7.67 12.70
C VAL A 113 -15.58 7.51 13.12
N TYR A 114 -14.79 8.56 12.99
CA TYR A 114 -13.36 8.51 13.23
C TYR A 114 -12.96 8.94 14.63
N LEU A 115 -11.80 8.44 15.04
CA LEU A 115 -11.17 8.79 16.29
C LEU A 115 -11.08 10.31 16.40
N GLU A 116 -11.81 10.91 17.31
CA GLU A 116 -11.56 12.28 17.73
C GLU A 116 -10.24 12.30 18.51
N CYS A 117 -9.15 12.27 17.74
CA CYS A 117 -7.85 12.50 18.34
C CYS A 117 -7.85 13.89 18.95
N PRO A 118 -7.32 14.06 20.16
CA PRO A 118 -7.29 15.34 20.84
C PRO A 118 -6.17 16.23 20.28
N TYR A 119 -6.32 16.63 19.01
CA TYR A 119 -5.47 17.66 18.41
C TYR A 119 -5.88 19.04 18.95
N ASP A 120 -4.90 19.88 19.16
CA ASP A 120 -5.17 21.29 19.43
C ASP A 120 -5.79 21.91 18.16
N LYS A 121 -6.96 22.54 18.28
CA LYS A 121 -7.68 23.10 17.11
C LYS A 121 -6.82 24.09 16.32
N GLU A 122 -5.98 24.85 16.99
CA GLU A 122 -5.06 25.82 16.38
C GLU A 122 -3.90 25.15 15.60
N ASP A 123 -3.66 23.88 15.81
CA ASP A 123 -2.63 23.12 15.10
C ASP A 123 -3.17 22.52 13.79
N LEU A 124 -4.49 22.56 13.58
CA LEU A 124 -5.12 22.13 12.33
C LEU A 124 -5.03 23.24 11.29
N ILE A 125 -4.20 23.06 10.28
CA ILE A 125 -4.07 24.02 9.18
C ILE A 125 -5.24 23.83 8.21
N PRO A 126 -5.92 24.93 7.79
CA PRO A 126 -6.99 24.83 6.81
C PRO A 126 -6.54 24.15 5.52
N ARG A 127 -7.42 23.34 4.94
CA ARG A 127 -7.17 22.61 3.70
C ARG A 127 -7.06 23.58 2.51
N PHE A 128 -6.06 23.34 1.66
CA PHE A 128 -5.84 24.13 0.43
C PHE A 128 -6.61 23.57 -0.76
N GLY A 129 -6.85 24.39 -1.77
CA GLY A 129 -7.51 23.97 -3.00
C GLY A 129 -6.67 22.96 -3.79
N ASN A 130 -5.38 23.23 -3.89
CA ASN A 130 -4.45 22.40 -4.65
C ASN A 130 -3.02 22.49 -4.07
N ARG A 131 -2.13 21.62 -4.57
CA ARG A 131 -0.74 21.55 -4.15
C ARG A 131 0.04 22.86 -4.36
N GLU A 132 -0.27 23.62 -5.39
CA GLU A 132 0.42 24.88 -5.64
C GLU A 132 0.10 25.93 -4.56
N GLU A 133 -1.14 26.00 -4.10
CA GLU A 133 -1.55 26.87 -3.01
C GLU A 133 -0.84 26.53 -1.69
N MET A 134 -0.46 25.27 -1.48
CA MET A 134 0.29 24.83 -0.31
C MET A 134 1.67 25.50 -0.17
N ARG A 135 2.19 26.12 -1.22
CA ARG A 135 3.43 26.92 -1.15
C ARG A 135 3.38 28.03 -0.11
N GLN A 136 2.17 28.50 0.24
CA GLN A 136 1.97 29.50 1.30
C GLN A 136 2.46 29.01 2.66
N LEU A 137 2.47 27.69 2.89
CA LEU A 137 2.97 27.06 4.14
C LEU A 137 4.46 27.32 4.39
N ASN A 138 5.23 27.65 3.35
CA ASN A 138 6.62 28.06 3.53
C ASN A 138 6.79 29.37 4.35
N GLY A 139 5.74 30.17 4.46
CA GLY A 139 5.72 31.38 5.29
C GLY A 139 5.43 31.09 6.77
N VAL A 140 4.76 29.97 7.09
CA VAL A 140 4.25 29.67 8.44
C VAL A 140 4.87 28.42 9.07
N CYS A 141 5.62 27.61 8.32
CA CYS A 141 6.34 26.45 8.86
C CYS A 141 7.85 26.64 8.71
N ARG A 142 8.61 26.37 9.78
CA ARG A 142 10.08 26.47 9.76
C ARG A 142 10.71 25.29 9.02
N GLN A 143 10.22 24.08 9.24
CA GLN A 143 10.62 22.85 8.56
C GLN A 143 9.40 21.96 8.30
N PHE A 144 9.58 20.92 7.49
CA PHE A 144 8.51 19.99 7.14
C PHE A 144 8.91 18.56 7.47
N LEU A 145 7.98 17.83 8.06
CA LEU A 145 8.10 16.42 8.33
C LEU A 145 6.98 15.66 7.61
N VAL A 146 7.36 14.69 6.80
CA VAL A 146 6.42 13.70 6.26
C VAL A 146 6.34 12.55 7.24
N GLY A 147 5.14 12.30 7.74
CA GLY A 147 4.89 11.24 8.71
C GLY A 147 4.90 9.85 8.09
N SER A 148 4.43 8.92 8.81
CA SER A 148 4.42 7.50 8.47
C SER A 148 3.20 7.12 7.62
N ASP A 149 3.05 5.85 7.45
CA ASP A 149 2.12 5.12 6.61
C ASP A 149 2.59 4.96 5.16
N GLN A 150 1.79 4.30 4.33
CA GLN A 150 2.12 3.94 2.94
C GLN A 150 2.11 5.14 1.98
N LEU A 151 2.47 6.32 2.46
CA LEU A 151 2.38 7.59 1.72
C LEU A 151 3.21 7.60 0.42
N PHE A 152 4.23 6.76 0.35
CA PHE A 152 5.09 6.60 -0.83
C PHE A 152 4.73 5.37 -1.67
N GLN A 153 3.66 4.64 -1.32
CA GLN A 153 3.08 3.62 -2.19
C GLN A 153 2.47 4.33 -3.41
N TYR A 154 2.80 3.86 -4.62
CA TYR A 154 2.57 4.61 -5.85
C TYR A 154 1.11 5.08 -6.02
N ALA A 155 0.12 4.21 -5.81
CA ALA A 155 -1.28 4.59 -5.97
C ALA A 155 -1.69 5.65 -4.94
N LEU A 156 -1.29 5.51 -3.68
CA LEU A 156 -1.61 6.50 -2.65
C LEU A 156 -0.85 7.80 -2.86
N TYR A 157 0.40 7.73 -3.32
CA TYR A 157 1.19 8.90 -3.70
C TYR A 157 0.48 9.75 -4.75
N GLN A 158 -0.11 9.11 -5.77
CA GLN A 158 -0.93 9.77 -6.79
C GLN A 158 -2.23 10.32 -6.20
N GLU A 159 -2.95 9.51 -5.43
CA GLU A 159 -4.21 9.90 -4.79
C GLU A 159 -4.03 11.14 -3.89
N LEU A 160 -2.89 11.30 -3.25
CA LEU A 160 -2.53 12.44 -2.41
C LEU A 160 -2.02 13.65 -3.21
N ASP A 161 -2.19 13.71 -4.52
CA ASP A 161 -1.63 14.78 -5.37
C ASP A 161 -0.12 14.99 -5.17
N LYS A 162 0.60 13.88 -4.92
CA LYS A 162 2.06 13.87 -4.75
C LYS A 162 2.59 14.80 -3.65
N ILE A 163 1.75 15.19 -2.68
CA ILE A 163 2.13 16.19 -1.65
C ILE A 163 3.35 15.79 -0.83
N VAL A 164 3.54 14.48 -0.64
CA VAL A 164 4.67 13.93 0.13
C VAL A 164 6.01 14.02 -0.61
N SER A 165 6.03 14.40 -1.88
CA SER A 165 7.28 14.77 -2.57
C SER A 165 7.89 16.04 -1.99
N LEU A 166 7.09 16.86 -1.30
CA LEU A 166 7.43 18.21 -0.83
C LEU A 166 7.96 19.11 -1.97
N SER A 167 7.49 18.88 -3.21
CA SER A 167 7.83 19.71 -4.38
C SER A 167 7.37 21.17 -4.24
N TRP A 168 6.35 21.41 -3.42
CA TRP A 168 5.82 22.73 -3.09
C TRP A 168 6.61 23.43 -1.96
N VAL A 169 7.53 22.72 -1.30
CA VAL A 169 8.38 23.24 -0.22
C VAL A 169 9.67 23.82 -0.78
N LYS A 170 9.99 25.06 -0.41
CA LYS A 170 11.23 25.73 -0.84
C LYS A 170 12.46 24.96 -0.38
N ASP A 171 13.51 24.90 -1.23
CA ASP A 171 14.71 24.11 -0.96
C ASP A 171 15.50 24.57 0.29
N ARG A 172 15.38 25.84 0.66
CA ARG A 172 15.94 26.36 1.93
C ARG A 172 15.29 25.81 3.19
N LYS A 173 14.14 25.17 3.08
CA LYS A 173 13.43 24.56 4.21
C LYS A 173 13.91 23.14 4.42
N LYS A 174 14.07 22.75 5.66
CA LYS A 174 14.42 21.38 6.02
C LYS A 174 13.27 20.44 5.78
N LYS A 175 13.56 19.28 5.19
CA LYS A 175 12.62 18.23 4.81
C LYS A 175 13.03 16.92 5.45
N THR A 176 12.18 16.34 6.27
CA THR A 176 12.43 15.07 6.95
C THR A 176 11.32 14.10 6.68
N ALA A 177 11.63 12.83 6.40
CA ALA A 177 10.64 11.74 6.38
C ALA A 177 10.88 10.82 7.57
N TYR A 178 9.82 10.57 8.35
CA TYR A 178 9.87 9.66 9.47
C TYR A 178 9.02 8.41 9.20
N ALA A 179 9.65 7.24 9.27
CA ALA A 179 9.01 5.94 9.10
C ALA A 179 8.15 5.85 7.83
N ALA A 180 8.66 6.39 6.71
CA ALA A 180 8.02 6.31 5.40
C ALA A 180 7.80 4.85 4.99
N SER A 181 6.78 4.59 4.18
CA SER A 181 6.49 3.24 3.69
C SER A 181 6.09 3.27 2.22
N PHE A 182 6.65 2.34 1.44
CA PHE A 182 6.27 2.08 0.06
C PHE A 182 5.18 1.00 -0.05
N GLY A 183 4.76 0.43 1.08
CA GLY A 183 3.66 -0.52 1.20
C GLY A 183 4.00 -1.95 0.80
N HIS A 184 4.85 -2.13 -0.18
CA HIS A 184 5.27 -3.45 -0.71
C HIS A 184 6.79 -3.53 -0.75
N GLY A 185 7.33 -4.76 -0.73
CA GLY A 185 8.76 -5.02 -0.85
C GLY A 185 9.35 -4.71 -2.23
N ARG A 186 8.70 -3.85 -3.01
CA ARG A 186 9.14 -3.40 -4.33
C ARG A 186 8.65 -1.99 -4.65
N ILE A 187 9.39 -1.30 -5.50
CA ILE A 187 8.97 -0.04 -6.12
C ILE A 187 8.38 -0.36 -7.50
N TRP A 188 7.21 0.18 -7.78
CA TRP A 188 6.53 0.08 -9.07
C TRP A 188 5.79 1.37 -9.37
N GLY A 189 5.58 1.69 -10.64
CA GLY A 189 4.89 2.90 -11.07
C GLY A 189 5.35 3.32 -12.47
N ASP A 190 4.82 4.42 -12.96
CA ASP A 190 5.31 5.05 -14.18
C ASP A 190 6.76 5.51 -14.01
N ILE A 191 7.62 5.22 -14.99
CA ILE A 191 9.05 5.46 -14.90
C ILE A 191 9.40 6.95 -14.76
N ASN A 192 8.64 7.83 -15.42
CA ASN A 192 8.89 9.27 -15.35
C ASN A 192 8.48 9.83 -14.00
N GLU A 193 7.38 9.31 -13.44
CA GLU A 193 6.90 9.71 -12.13
C GLU A 193 7.78 9.19 -11.01
N LEU A 194 8.34 7.99 -11.15
CA LEU A 194 9.34 7.46 -10.22
C LEU A 194 10.64 8.25 -10.30
N ALA A 195 11.07 8.69 -11.48
CA ALA A 195 12.21 9.57 -11.64
C ALA A 195 11.96 10.95 -11.00
N GLU A 196 10.74 11.52 -11.20
CA GLU A 196 10.32 12.75 -10.51
C GLU A 196 10.34 12.58 -8.98
N LEU A 197 9.78 11.50 -8.48
CA LEU A 197 9.81 11.18 -7.06
C LEU A 197 11.26 11.08 -6.54
N GLY A 198 12.12 10.35 -7.24
CA GLY A 198 13.54 10.21 -6.90
C GLY A 198 14.26 11.56 -6.82
N TYR A 199 13.98 12.48 -7.76
CA TYR A 199 14.48 13.84 -7.71
C TYR A 199 14.09 14.55 -6.40
N PHE A 200 12.83 14.47 -5.99
CA PHE A 200 12.38 15.12 -4.77
C PHE A 200 12.86 14.40 -3.50
N LEU A 201 12.98 13.07 -3.51
CA LEU A 201 13.51 12.32 -2.36
C LEU A 201 14.96 12.69 -2.06
N LYS A 202 15.79 12.97 -3.07
CA LYS A 202 17.17 13.45 -2.89
C LYS A 202 17.25 14.82 -2.20
N LYS A 203 16.16 15.58 -2.17
CA LYS A 203 16.06 16.89 -1.47
C LYS A 203 15.66 16.77 0.01
N TYR A 204 15.41 15.55 0.49
CA TYR A 204 15.19 15.33 1.93
C TYR A 204 16.51 15.37 2.69
N ASP A 205 16.53 16.09 3.81
CA ASP A 205 17.69 16.19 4.68
C ASP A 205 17.91 14.92 5.50
N ALA A 206 16.81 14.23 5.83
CA ALA A 206 16.82 12.93 6.49
C ALA A 206 15.62 12.10 6.04
N PHE A 207 15.85 10.83 5.79
CA PHE A 207 14.83 9.90 5.33
C PHE A 207 14.88 8.61 6.13
N SER A 208 13.77 8.23 6.75
CA SER A 208 13.65 6.94 7.42
C SER A 208 12.42 6.18 6.97
N VAL A 209 12.52 4.87 7.04
CA VAL A 209 11.50 3.91 6.61
C VAL A 209 11.16 2.96 7.75
N ARG A 210 9.93 2.43 7.75
CA ARG A 210 9.48 1.49 8.80
C ARG A 210 9.66 0.02 8.45
N GLU A 211 9.91 -0.30 7.18
CA GLU A 211 10.26 -1.65 6.74
C GLU A 211 11.76 -1.76 6.50
N LYS A 212 12.39 -2.87 6.93
CA LYS A 212 13.84 -3.07 6.77
C LYS A 212 14.26 -3.19 5.30
N ASP A 213 13.45 -3.87 4.48
CA ASP A 213 13.66 -4.01 3.04
C ASP A 213 13.58 -2.68 2.30
N ALA A 214 12.77 -1.73 2.77
CA ALA A 214 12.65 -0.41 2.17
C ALA A 214 13.94 0.42 2.22
N VAL A 215 14.88 0.12 3.14
CA VAL A 215 16.21 0.76 3.17
C VAL A 215 16.97 0.49 1.86
N GLN A 216 16.99 -0.79 1.45
CA GLN A 216 17.63 -1.18 0.20
C GLN A 216 16.87 -0.68 -1.02
N LEU A 217 15.54 -0.67 -0.97
CA LEU A 217 14.72 -0.13 -2.05
C LEU A 217 15.02 1.36 -2.28
N CYS A 218 15.10 2.18 -1.23
CA CYS A 218 15.47 3.58 -1.33
C CYS A 218 16.84 3.78 -1.98
N LYS A 219 17.82 2.97 -1.57
CA LYS A 219 19.17 3.05 -2.16
C LYS A 219 19.20 2.61 -3.61
N LYS A 220 18.57 1.47 -3.91
CA LYS A 220 18.58 0.87 -5.26
C LYS A 220 17.84 1.72 -6.29
N HIS A 221 16.64 2.23 -5.96
CA HIS A 221 15.78 2.88 -6.93
C HIS A 221 15.90 4.40 -6.97
N PHE A 222 16.32 5.03 -5.87
CA PHE A 222 16.36 6.49 -5.77
C PHE A 222 17.73 7.03 -5.37
N ASP A 223 18.69 6.15 -5.07
CA ASP A 223 20.00 6.51 -4.50
C ASP A 223 19.86 7.39 -3.24
N VAL A 224 18.86 7.09 -2.40
CA VAL A 224 18.60 7.76 -1.14
C VAL A 224 19.03 6.87 0.02
N ASN A 225 19.83 7.42 0.92
CA ASN A 225 20.23 6.73 2.14
C ASN A 225 19.09 6.87 3.16
N ALA A 226 18.37 5.78 3.39
CA ALA A 226 17.31 5.70 4.38
C ALA A 226 17.78 4.92 5.62
N GLU A 227 17.23 5.28 6.78
CA GLU A 227 17.42 4.51 8.01
C GLU A 227 16.12 3.82 8.42
N TRP A 228 16.24 2.62 8.94
CA TRP A 228 15.08 1.91 9.48
C TRP A 228 14.75 2.45 10.87
N VAL A 229 13.46 2.73 11.13
CA VAL A 229 12.92 3.15 12.43
C VAL A 229 11.58 2.46 12.71
N LEU A 230 11.13 2.44 13.95
CA LEU A 230 9.78 1.97 14.29
C LEU A 230 8.69 2.90 13.76
N ASP A 231 7.54 2.30 13.43
CA ASP A 231 6.31 3.07 13.16
C ASP A 231 5.99 3.99 14.35
N PRO A 232 5.50 5.23 14.11
CA PRO A 232 5.18 6.19 15.17
C PRO A 232 4.30 5.64 16.29
N VAL A 233 3.42 4.69 16.01
CA VAL A 233 2.54 4.11 17.05
C VAL A 233 3.34 3.47 18.19
N PHE A 234 4.56 3.00 17.95
CA PHE A 234 5.44 2.46 18.98
C PHE A 234 6.17 3.53 19.79
N LEU A 235 6.19 4.78 19.34
CA LEU A 235 6.86 5.86 20.05
C LEU A 235 6.03 6.38 21.21
N CYS A 236 4.73 6.22 21.18
CA CYS A 236 3.85 6.52 22.31
C CYS A 236 3.86 5.39 23.34
N ASP A 237 3.62 5.74 24.59
CA ASP A 237 3.40 4.76 25.66
C ASP A 237 1.96 4.20 25.54
N LYS A 238 1.74 2.99 26.02
CA LYS A 238 0.44 2.33 25.94
C LYS A 238 -0.68 3.15 26.61
N GLU A 239 -0.34 3.91 27.64
CA GLU A 239 -1.26 4.79 28.38
C GLU A 239 -1.90 5.86 27.49
N VAL A 240 -1.23 6.24 26.39
CA VAL A 240 -1.80 7.16 25.40
C VAL A 240 -3.03 6.51 24.74
N TYR A 241 -2.90 5.27 24.34
CA TYR A 241 -3.98 4.51 23.69
C TYR A 241 -5.07 4.12 24.69
N GLU A 242 -4.71 3.78 25.93
CA GLU A 242 -5.66 3.51 27.00
C GLU A 242 -6.51 4.77 27.32
N ARG A 243 -5.92 5.95 27.32
CA ARG A 243 -6.67 7.22 27.47
C ARG A 243 -7.63 7.47 26.30
N LEU A 244 -7.23 7.16 25.09
CA LEU A 244 -8.12 7.27 23.92
C LEU A 244 -9.28 6.26 24.02
N ALA A 245 -8.99 5.03 24.43
CA ALA A 245 -9.98 3.97 24.63
C ALA A 245 -11.04 4.36 25.68
N LYS A 246 -10.64 5.07 26.75
CA LYS A 246 -11.56 5.56 27.80
C LYS A 246 -12.63 6.53 27.30
N LYS A 247 -12.47 7.11 26.10
CA LYS A 247 -13.51 7.94 25.46
C LYS A 247 -14.66 7.10 24.90
N SER A 248 -14.49 5.79 24.79
CA SER A 248 -15.56 4.87 24.38
C SER A 248 -16.72 4.92 25.38
N SER A 249 -17.94 5.05 24.85
CA SER A 249 -19.17 4.86 25.63
C SER A 249 -19.50 3.38 25.82
N ARG A 250 -18.82 2.50 25.07
CA ARG A 250 -19.07 1.07 25.08
C ARG A 250 -18.34 0.43 26.24
N LYS A 251 -19.06 -0.34 27.02
CA LYS A 251 -18.50 -1.24 28.03
C LYS A 251 -18.87 -2.67 27.66
N ARG A 252 -17.91 -3.55 27.72
CA ARG A 252 -18.13 -4.97 27.54
C ARG A 252 -17.78 -5.70 28.82
N GLU A 253 -18.64 -6.63 29.20
CA GLU A 253 -18.41 -7.54 30.32
C GLU A 253 -17.97 -8.90 29.81
N GLY A 254 -17.15 -9.59 30.62
CA GLY A 254 -16.69 -10.94 30.33
C GLY A 254 -15.47 -11.01 29.41
N ARG A 255 -15.00 -12.23 29.23
CA ARG A 255 -13.80 -12.55 28.42
C ARG A 255 -14.19 -12.71 26.96
N TYR A 256 -13.34 -12.24 26.04
CA TYR A 256 -13.64 -12.30 24.61
C TYR A 256 -12.40 -12.19 23.72
N ILE A 257 -12.58 -12.59 22.46
CA ILE A 257 -11.65 -12.35 21.36
C ILE A 257 -12.06 -11.07 20.65
N ALA A 258 -11.17 -10.08 20.56
CA ALA A 258 -11.33 -8.98 19.62
C ALA A 258 -10.70 -9.37 18.27
N SER A 259 -11.34 -8.96 17.18
CA SER A 259 -10.78 -9.24 15.85
C SER A 259 -10.92 -8.02 14.92
N TYR A 260 -9.80 -7.55 14.37
CA TYR A 260 -9.77 -6.46 13.40
C TYR A 260 -9.40 -7.01 12.03
N ILE A 261 -10.41 -7.16 11.16
CA ILE A 261 -10.28 -7.75 9.83
C ILE A 261 -10.55 -6.68 8.76
N LEU A 262 -9.52 -6.38 7.98
CA LEU A 262 -9.59 -5.41 6.89
C LEU A 262 -10.15 -6.01 5.60
N ASP A 263 -9.78 -7.24 5.28
CA ASP A 263 -10.17 -7.92 4.04
C ASP A 263 -10.81 -9.28 4.36
N PRO A 264 -12.12 -9.32 4.65
CA PRO A 264 -12.86 -10.54 4.98
C PRO A 264 -12.76 -11.60 3.89
N SER A 265 -12.64 -12.87 4.31
CA SER A 265 -12.71 -14.03 3.42
C SER A 265 -13.18 -15.27 4.17
N SER A 266 -13.63 -16.29 3.43
CA SER A 266 -14.03 -17.57 4.01
C SER A 266 -12.85 -18.30 4.68
N ASP A 267 -11.64 -18.13 4.18
CA ASP A 267 -10.43 -18.69 4.81
C ASP A 267 -10.15 -18.02 6.17
N LYS A 268 -10.22 -16.69 6.24
CA LYS A 268 -10.09 -15.97 7.52
C LYS A 268 -11.20 -16.33 8.50
N LYS A 269 -12.41 -16.58 8.02
CA LYS A 269 -13.51 -17.10 8.86
C LYS A 269 -13.11 -18.40 9.55
N LYS A 270 -12.54 -19.37 8.82
CA LYS A 270 -12.05 -20.63 9.40
C LYS A 270 -10.98 -20.41 10.46
N ILE A 271 -10.07 -19.44 10.25
CA ILE A 271 -9.05 -19.07 11.27
C ILE A 271 -9.74 -18.56 12.54
N LEU A 272 -10.74 -17.65 12.41
CA LEU A 272 -11.45 -17.09 13.53
C LEU A 272 -12.24 -18.17 14.32
N GLU A 273 -12.97 -19.03 13.61
CA GLU A 273 -13.71 -20.16 14.20
C GLU A 273 -12.77 -21.12 14.97
N LYS A 274 -11.58 -21.37 14.42
CA LYS A 274 -10.57 -22.20 15.06
C LYS A 274 -10.03 -21.57 16.35
N VAL A 275 -9.76 -20.25 16.34
CA VAL A 275 -9.33 -19.54 17.55
C VAL A 275 -10.45 -19.52 18.60
N MET A 276 -11.70 -19.33 18.19
CA MET A 276 -12.86 -19.44 19.10
C MET A 276 -12.94 -20.82 19.76
N SER A 277 -12.83 -21.88 18.97
CA SER A 277 -12.86 -23.26 19.47
C SER A 277 -11.71 -23.55 20.44
N ALA A 278 -10.49 -23.13 20.11
CA ALA A 278 -9.30 -23.39 20.91
C ALA A 278 -9.28 -22.58 22.22
N THR A 279 -9.88 -21.41 22.25
CA THR A 279 -9.91 -20.53 23.43
C THR A 279 -11.17 -20.68 24.28
N GLY A 280 -12.25 -21.20 23.71
CA GLY A 280 -13.58 -21.23 24.32
C GLY A 280 -14.20 -19.83 24.51
N LEU A 281 -13.68 -18.79 23.85
CA LEU A 281 -14.11 -17.42 24.04
C LEU A 281 -15.04 -16.96 22.90
N PRO A 282 -16.07 -16.15 23.17
CA PRO A 282 -16.85 -15.49 22.15
C PRO A 282 -16.01 -14.46 21.41
N ILE A 283 -16.34 -14.22 20.13
CA ILE A 283 -15.62 -13.27 19.28
C ILE A 283 -16.44 -12.04 18.98
N GLU A 284 -15.75 -10.92 18.86
CA GLU A 284 -16.24 -9.67 18.35
C GLU A 284 -15.35 -9.18 17.24
N ILE A 285 -15.93 -9.01 16.04
CA ILE A 285 -15.19 -8.66 14.82
C ILE A 285 -15.57 -7.26 14.39
N PHE A 286 -14.58 -6.44 14.10
CA PHE A 286 -14.77 -5.13 13.48
C PHE A 286 -13.89 -4.97 12.26
N SER A 287 -14.36 -4.17 11.33
CA SER A 287 -13.69 -3.85 10.08
C SER A 287 -13.72 -2.34 9.85
N GLU A 288 -13.24 -1.87 8.70
CA GLU A 288 -13.40 -0.47 8.35
C GLU A 288 -14.88 -0.15 8.08
N ILE A 289 -15.31 1.02 8.51
CA ILE A 289 -16.73 1.42 8.48
C ILE A 289 -17.29 1.61 7.07
N ARG A 290 -16.41 1.82 6.09
CA ARG A 290 -16.79 1.95 4.69
C ARG A 290 -17.28 0.65 4.05
N HIS A 291 -17.17 -0.46 4.76
CA HIS A 291 -17.50 -1.76 4.20
C HIS A 291 -19.01 -1.99 4.27
N SER A 292 -19.61 -2.27 3.11
CA SER A 292 -21.00 -2.65 2.99
C SER A 292 -21.25 -4.01 3.65
N LYS A 293 -22.54 -4.38 3.82
CA LYS A 293 -22.92 -5.70 4.34
C LYS A 293 -22.36 -6.82 3.46
N GLU A 294 -22.33 -6.62 2.15
CA GLU A 294 -21.78 -7.56 1.18
C GLU A 294 -20.29 -7.79 1.39
N TYR A 295 -19.56 -6.77 1.79
CA TYR A 295 -18.13 -6.88 2.06
C TYR A 295 -17.82 -7.81 3.23
N VAL A 296 -18.65 -7.81 4.26
CA VAL A 296 -18.48 -8.67 5.45
C VAL A 296 -19.22 -10.01 5.33
N GLU A 297 -19.93 -10.26 4.22
CA GLU A 297 -20.66 -11.51 3.97
C GLU A 297 -19.81 -12.77 4.18
N PRO A 298 -18.50 -12.80 3.82
CA PRO A 298 -17.66 -13.96 4.13
C PRO A 298 -17.59 -14.33 5.62
N LEU A 299 -17.89 -13.39 6.51
CA LEU A 299 -17.88 -13.57 7.97
C LEU A 299 -19.29 -13.78 8.56
N LYS A 300 -20.28 -14.05 7.71
CA LYS A 300 -21.65 -14.33 8.16
C LYS A 300 -21.69 -15.41 9.24
N ASN A 301 -22.64 -15.30 10.17
CA ASN A 301 -22.79 -16.13 11.36
C ASN A 301 -21.72 -15.92 12.44
N LEU A 302 -20.81 -14.96 12.28
CA LEU A 302 -19.95 -14.46 13.33
C LEU A 302 -20.44 -13.08 13.80
N ASN A 303 -20.07 -12.70 15.02
CA ASN A 303 -20.47 -11.41 15.59
C ASN A 303 -19.64 -10.26 14.98
N VAL A 304 -20.08 -9.73 13.86
CA VAL A 304 -19.51 -8.54 13.21
C VAL A 304 -20.21 -7.28 13.71
N VAL A 305 -19.44 -6.36 14.25
CA VAL A 305 -19.97 -5.16 14.92
C VAL A 305 -19.39 -3.91 14.26
N MET A 306 -20.27 -2.94 14.02
CA MET A 306 -19.84 -1.60 13.62
C MET A 306 -19.36 -0.84 14.84
N MET A 307 -18.12 -0.35 14.80
CA MET A 307 -17.48 0.33 15.91
C MET A 307 -16.87 1.65 15.49
N ARG A 308 -17.00 2.65 16.32
CA ARG A 308 -16.18 3.88 16.25
C ARG A 308 -14.73 3.55 16.61
N SER A 309 -13.83 4.46 16.30
CA SER A 309 -12.39 4.19 16.49
C SER A 309 -12.00 4.03 17.97
N GLU A 310 -12.60 4.80 18.88
CA GLU A 310 -12.42 4.66 20.32
C GLU A 310 -12.96 3.33 20.86
N GLU A 311 -14.05 2.84 20.29
CA GLU A 311 -14.65 1.55 20.66
C GLU A 311 -13.79 0.37 20.19
N ARG A 312 -13.17 0.50 19.01
CA ARG A 312 -12.18 -0.47 18.50
C ARG A 312 -10.96 -0.53 19.42
N LEU A 313 -10.48 0.65 19.84
CA LEU A 313 -9.34 0.75 20.72
C LEU A 313 -9.67 0.14 22.10
N GLU A 314 -10.83 0.45 22.63
CA GLU A 314 -11.35 -0.12 23.88
C GLU A 314 -11.44 -1.64 23.78
N SER A 315 -12.00 -2.17 22.66
CA SER A 315 -12.10 -3.60 22.43
C SER A 315 -10.72 -4.28 22.38
N ILE A 316 -9.71 -3.65 21.76
CA ILE A 316 -8.33 -4.20 21.72
C ILE A 316 -7.68 -4.13 23.11
N VAL A 317 -7.87 -3.03 23.85
CA VAL A 317 -7.27 -2.84 25.17
C VAL A 317 -7.77 -3.89 26.17
N HIS A 318 -9.03 -4.29 26.11
CA HIS A 318 -9.64 -5.17 27.11
C HIS A 318 -9.83 -6.63 26.68
N CYS A 319 -9.57 -6.98 25.40
CA CYS A 319 -9.71 -8.38 24.96
C CYS A 319 -8.71 -9.32 25.65
N ASP A 320 -9.09 -10.59 25.75
CA ASP A 320 -8.23 -11.68 26.22
C ASP A 320 -7.36 -12.26 25.10
N TYR A 321 -7.83 -12.21 23.88
CA TYR A 321 -7.11 -12.66 22.69
C TYR A 321 -7.41 -11.74 21.52
N PHE A 322 -6.42 -11.53 20.63
CA PHE A 322 -6.59 -10.64 19.48
C PHE A 322 -6.23 -11.34 18.17
N VAL A 323 -7.07 -11.16 17.14
CA VAL A 323 -6.82 -11.69 15.80
C VAL A 323 -6.93 -10.56 14.78
N THR A 324 -5.94 -10.40 13.90
CA THR A 324 -5.98 -9.29 12.95
C THR A 324 -5.25 -9.60 11.66
N ASP A 325 -5.74 -9.02 10.54
CA ASP A 325 -5.03 -8.93 9.27
C ASP A 325 -4.54 -7.51 8.98
N SER A 326 -4.56 -6.64 10.01
CA SER A 326 -4.10 -5.26 9.95
C SER A 326 -2.69 -5.12 10.51
N PHE A 327 -1.82 -4.41 9.78
CA PHE A 327 -0.49 -4.06 10.29
C PHE A 327 -0.58 -3.27 11.60
N HIS A 328 -1.39 -2.22 11.66
CA HIS A 328 -1.56 -1.44 12.89
C HIS A 328 -2.28 -2.21 14.00
N GLY A 329 -3.17 -3.14 13.63
CA GLY A 329 -3.72 -4.10 14.59
C GLY A 329 -2.63 -4.93 15.23
N THR A 330 -1.67 -5.43 14.44
CA THR A 330 -0.50 -6.17 14.96
C THR A 330 0.38 -5.29 15.86
N CYS A 331 0.61 -4.03 15.48
CA CYS A 331 1.33 -3.07 16.33
C CYS A 331 0.64 -2.89 17.69
N LEU A 332 -0.68 -2.68 17.69
CA LEU A 332 -1.46 -2.52 18.93
C LEU A 332 -1.44 -3.79 19.79
N ALA A 333 -1.51 -4.99 19.20
CA ALA A 333 -1.38 -6.24 19.94
C ALA A 333 -0.06 -6.31 20.73
N ILE A 334 1.04 -5.91 20.10
CA ILE A 334 2.36 -5.86 20.74
C ILE A 334 2.39 -4.80 21.83
N ILE A 335 1.94 -3.58 21.56
CA ILE A 335 1.93 -2.46 22.53
C ILE A 335 1.09 -2.79 23.76
N MET A 336 -0.08 -3.41 23.56
CA MET A 336 -1.03 -3.76 24.63
C MET A 336 -0.72 -5.12 25.30
N ASN A 337 0.38 -5.77 24.92
CA ASN A 337 0.78 -7.08 25.46
C ASN A 337 -0.31 -8.14 25.33
N LYS A 338 -1.01 -8.20 24.19
CA LYS A 338 -2.09 -9.16 23.97
C LYS A 338 -1.59 -10.49 23.43
N PRO A 339 -2.13 -11.63 23.88
CA PRO A 339 -2.02 -12.87 23.11
C PRO A 339 -2.68 -12.63 21.74
N PHE A 340 -1.98 -12.95 20.64
CA PHE A 340 -2.51 -12.63 19.33
C PHE A 340 -2.05 -13.57 18.22
N ILE A 341 -2.79 -13.52 17.12
CA ILE A 341 -2.41 -14.02 15.80
C ILE A 341 -2.57 -12.88 14.80
N SER A 342 -1.55 -12.68 13.97
CA SER A 342 -1.62 -11.85 12.77
C SER A 342 -1.82 -12.73 11.55
N ILE A 343 -2.79 -12.36 10.71
CA ILE A 343 -3.05 -13.03 9.43
C ILE A 343 -2.35 -12.24 8.34
N LEU A 344 -1.53 -12.91 7.53
CA LEU A 344 -0.80 -12.27 6.44
C LEU A 344 -1.78 -11.66 5.42
N ASN A 345 -1.64 -10.37 5.19
CA ASN A 345 -2.46 -9.65 4.22
C ASN A 345 -1.60 -9.15 3.05
N MET A 346 -1.49 -9.99 2.02
CA MET A 346 -0.69 -9.69 0.82
C MET A 346 -1.22 -8.49 0.03
N LYS A 347 -2.55 -8.30 0.01
CA LYS A 347 -3.18 -7.16 -0.69
C LYS A 347 -2.73 -5.80 -0.14
N ARG A 348 -2.37 -5.79 1.14
CA ARG A 348 -1.96 -4.57 1.86
C ARG A 348 -0.48 -4.51 2.21
N GLY A 349 0.36 -5.34 1.57
CA GLY A 349 1.82 -5.36 1.77
C GLY A 349 2.28 -6.30 2.89
N GLY A 350 2.52 -7.55 2.52
CA GLY A 350 2.91 -8.63 3.44
C GLY A 350 4.27 -8.43 4.11
N SER A 351 5.25 -7.83 3.43
CA SER A 351 6.61 -7.61 3.94
C SER A 351 6.64 -6.82 5.25
N ARG A 352 5.68 -5.90 5.47
CA ARG A 352 5.57 -5.13 6.71
C ARG A 352 5.33 -6.00 7.95
N PHE A 353 4.46 -7.02 7.82
CA PHE A 353 4.18 -7.95 8.92
C PHE A 353 5.40 -8.79 9.26
N THR A 354 6.06 -9.30 8.22
CA THR A 354 7.29 -10.09 8.38
C THR A 354 8.37 -9.27 9.07
N SER A 355 8.69 -8.10 8.54
CA SER A 355 9.70 -7.20 9.10
C SER A 355 9.39 -6.84 10.55
N LEU A 356 8.14 -6.49 10.88
CA LEU A 356 7.72 -6.14 12.23
C LEU A 356 7.89 -7.31 13.20
N LEU A 357 7.33 -8.47 12.86
CA LEU A 357 7.29 -9.61 13.76
C LEU A 357 8.68 -10.25 13.98
N GLU A 358 9.56 -10.16 13.00
CA GLU A 358 10.96 -10.59 13.14
C GLU A 358 11.73 -9.74 14.15
N ILE A 359 11.49 -8.43 14.17
CA ILE A 359 12.12 -7.52 15.14
C ILE A 359 11.84 -7.96 16.58
N PHE A 360 10.60 -8.35 16.84
CA PHE A 360 10.14 -8.73 18.17
C PHE A 360 10.28 -10.24 18.48
N GLY A 361 10.84 -11.03 17.56
CA GLY A 361 10.93 -12.48 17.71
C GLY A 361 9.57 -13.18 17.69
N LEU A 362 8.58 -12.57 17.04
CA LEU A 362 7.18 -13.04 17.02
C LEU A 362 6.75 -13.59 15.65
N ARG A 363 7.70 -13.96 14.79
CA ARG A 363 7.43 -14.45 13.43
C ARG A 363 6.43 -15.61 13.40
N GLU A 364 6.46 -16.46 14.41
CA GLU A 364 5.54 -17.59 14.56
C GLU A 364 4.06 -17.16 14.70
N ARG A 365 3.80 -15.91 15.11
CA ARG A 365 2.43 -15.35 15.22
C ARG A 365 1.83 -14.94 13.88
N LEU A 366 2.61 -14.96 12.81
CA LEU A 366 2.13 -14.67 11.46
C LEU A 366 1.62 -15.95 10.80
N ILE A 367 0.33 -16.00 10.54
CA ILE A 367 -0.38 -17.09 9.88
C ILE A 367 -0.68 -16.71 8.45
N LYS A 368 -0.36 -17.58 7.50
CA LYS A 368 -0.60 -17.32 6.08
C LYS A 368 -2.08 -17.53 5.71
N ASP A 369 -2.63 -18.67 6.10
CA ASP A 369 -3.98 -19.13 5.80
C ASP A 369 -4.48 -20.14 6.86
N SER A 370 -5.69 -20.64 6.70
CA SER A 370 -6.28 -21.60 7.65
C SER A 370 -5.51 -22.92 7.70
N LYS A 371 -4.95 -23.37 6.58
CA LYS A 371 -4.14 -24.61 6.54
C LYS A 371 -2.80 -24.46 7.30
N ASP A 372 -2.19 -23.27 7.21
CA ASP A 372 -0.99 -22.94 7.99
C ASP A 372 -1.29 -22.94 9.49
N LEU A 373 -2.44 -22.39 9.92
CA LEU A 373 -2.86 -22.45 11.31
C LEU A 373 -3.14 -23.89 11.78
N GLU A 374 -3.77 -24.70 10.95
CA GLU A 374 -4.01 -26.14 11.26
C GLU A 374 -2.72 -26.89 11.58
N LYS A 375 -1.67 -26.65 10.81
CA LYS A 375 -0.34 -27.26 11.05
C LYS A 375 0.33 -26.77 12.33
N ARG A 376 -0.06 -25.62 12.83
CA ARG A 376 0.58 -24.94 13.98
C ARG A 376 -0.44 -24.53 15.05
N GLU A 377 -1.51 -25.29 15.22
CA GLU A 377 -2.65 -24.91 16.09
C GLU A 377 -2.24 -24.61 17.53
N THR A 378 -1.21 -25.30 18.04
CA THR A 378 -0.65 -25.05 19.36
C THR A 378 -0.20 -23.61 19.60
N ILE A 379 0.01 -22.83 18.52
CA ILE A 379 0.38 -21.42 18.60
C ILE A 379 -0.70 -20.57 19.29
N ILE A 380 -1.97 -20.98 19.20
CA ILE A 380 -3.09 -20.24 19.82
C ILE A 380 -2.91 -20.19 21.34
N GLY A 381 -2.59 -21.32 21.96
CA GLY A 381 -2.39 -21.43 23.42
C GLY A 381 -0.98 -21.06 23.89
N LYS A 382 -0.02 -20.90 22.97
CA LYS A 382 1.36 -20.59 23.33
C LYS A 382 1.46 -19.17 23.90
N LYS A 383 1.99 -19.06 25.13
CA LYS A 383 2.20 -17.74 25.76
C LYS A 383 3.30 -16.95 25.06
N ILE A 384 3.12 -15.64 25.00
CA ILE A 384 4.15 -14.69 24.55
C ILE A 384 4.90 -14.20 25.79
N ASP A 385 6.23 -14.28 25.75
CA ASP A 385 7.06 -13.66 26.79
C ASP A 385 7.19 -12.15 26.54
N TYR A 386 6.22 -11.40 27.02
CA TYR A 386 6.21 -9.96 26.87
C TYR A 386 7.32 -9.23 27.61
N LYS A 387 8.03 -9.87 28.54
CA LYS A 387 9.22 -9.30 29.18
C LYS A 387 10.33 -9.12 28.12
N ILE A 388 10.54 -10.14 27.30
CA ILE A 388 11.52 -10.08 26.20
C ILE A 388 11.05 -9.08 25.13
N VAL A 389 9.78 -9.17 24.69
CA VAL A 389 9.20 -8.29 23.67
C VAL A 389 9.31 -6.81 24.09
N ASN A 390 8.95 -6.49 25.33
CA ASN A 390 9.01 -5.13 25.85
C ASN A 390 10.45 -4.61 25.98
N THR A 391 11.42 -5.48 26.29
CA THR A 391 12.85 -5.10 26.28
C THR A 391 13.30 -4.69 24.88
N VAL A 392 12.93 -5.45 23.86
CA VAL A 392 13.21 -5.10 22.46
C VAL A 392 12.49 -3.82 22.08
N LEU A 393 11.20 -3.69 22.47
CA LEU A 393 10.40 -2.50 22.19
C LEU A 393 11.06 -1.24 22.76
N GLN A 394 11.47 -1.23 24.01
CA GLN A 394 12.11 -0.07 24.63
C GLN A 394 13.43 0.29 23.95
N LYS A 395 14.25 -0.70 23.60
CA LYS A 395 15.51 -0.48 22.86
C LYS A 395 15.24 0.20 21.52
N GLU A 396 14.35 -0.37 20.71
CA GLU A 396 14.09 0.15 19.35
C GLU A 396 13.31 1.47 19.38
N LYS A 397 12.42 1.66 20.35
CA LYS A 397 11.74 2.93 20.62
C LYS A 397 12.75 4.03 20.94
N THR A 398 13.68 3.77 21.85
CA THR A 398 14.73 4.73 22.23
C THR A 398 15.59 5.09 21.03
N ARG A 399 16.02 4.09 20.24
CA ARG A 399 16.80 4.31 19.02
C ARG A 399 16.04 5.19 18.02
N SER A 400 14.78 4.87 17.77
CA SER A 400 13.95 5.59 16.79
C SER A 400 13.62 7.02 17.24
N LEU A 401 13.38 7.24 18.55
CA LEU A 401 13.19 8.56 19.13
C LEU A 401 14.47 9.42 19.07
N ASN A 402 15.62 8.82 19.34
CA ASN A 402 16.90 9.52 19.26
C ASN A 402 17.18 9.95 17.82
N TRP A 403 16.96 9.06 16.84
CA TRP A 403 17.07 9.40 15.42
C TRP A 403 16.19 10.61 15.09
N LEU A 404 14.90 10.58 15.47
CA LEU A 404 13.99 11.69 15.20
C LEU A 404 14.47 12.99 15.83
N LYS A 405 14.86 12.96 17.11
CA LYS A 405 15.38 14.14 17.84
C LYS A 405 16.63 14.74 17.19
N GLU A 406 17.58 13.89 16.82
CA GLU A 406 18.82 14.30 16.16
C GLU A 406 18.53 14.91 14.80
N LYS A 407 17.74 14.18 13.98
CA LYS A 407 17.43 14.64 12.63
C LYS A 407 16.58 15.90 12.60
N LEU A 408 15.74 16.18 13.57
CA LEU A 408 15.00 17.44 13.66
C LEU A 408 15.88 18.62 14.07
N LYS A 409 16.92 18.39 14.89
CA LYS A 409 17.86 19.42 15.36
C LYS A 409 19.01 19.72 14.38
N GLU A 410 19.44 18.72 13.60
CA GLU A 410 20.49 18.93 12.60
C GLU A 410 20.14 20.11 11.69
N PRO A 411 21.12 20.93 11.29
CA PRO A 411 20.88 22.02 10.35
C PRO A 411 20.43 21.47 9.00
N LYS A 412 19.79 22.31 8.20
CA LYS A 412 19.50 22.01 6.80
C LYS A 412 20.80 21.61 6.09
N LYS A 413 20.82 20.47 5.43
CA LYS A 413 21.94 20.02 4.63
C LYS A 413 21.93 20.75 3.28
N ASN A 414 23.08 21.19 2.81
CA ASN A 414 23.27 21.58 1.42
C ASN A 414 23.42 20.29 0.61
N LEU A 415 22.30 19.63 0.40
CA LEU A 415 22.24 18.47 -0.48
C LEU A 415 22.32 18.99 -1.92
N TYR A 416 22.93 18.26 -2.78
CA TYR A 416 23.13 18.43 -4.22
C TYR A 416 22.55 19.72 -4.84
N SER A 417 23.31 20.41 -5.65
CA SER A 417 22.74 21.44 -6.52
C SER A 417 21.70 20.82 -7.44
N ASP A 418 20.71 21.61 -7.90
CA ASP A 418 19.73 21.13 -8.88
C ASP A 418 20.44 20.55 -10.13
N TYR A 419 21.61 21.09 -10.46
CA TYR A 419 22.47 20.60 -11.54
C TYR A 419 22.96 19.17 -11.27
N ASP A 420 23.47 18.87 -10.08
CA ASP A 420 23.99 17.54 -9.75
C ASP A 420 22.87 16.49 -9.74
N ILE A 421 21.69 16.85 -9.21
CA ILE A 421 20.52 15.97 -9.21
C ILE A 421 20.05 15.71 -10.66
N MET A 422 19.95 16.74 -11.49
CA MET A 422 19.57 16.61 -12.88
C MET A 422 20.57 15.80 -13.69
N LYS A 423 21.85 16.01 -13.46
CA LYS A 423 22.92 15.23 -14.10
C LYS A 423 22.79 13.74 -13.76
N ASN A 424 22.63 13.41 -12.49
CA ASN A 424 22.45 12.02 -12.05
C ASN A 424 21.17 11.38 -12.64
N LEU A 425 20.05 12.13 -12.69
CA LEU A 425 18.82 11.66 -13.33
C LEU A 425 19.03 11.35 -14.82
N ILE A 426 19.72 12.22 -15.53
CA ILE A 426 20.05 12.01 -16.96
C ILE A 426 20.91 10.76 -17.12
N GLU A 427 21.88 10.53 -16.25
CA GLU A 427 22.72 9.33 -16.28
C GLU A 427 21.93 8.05 -15.98
N GLU A 428 21.01 8.09 -15.00
CA GLU A 428 20.10 6.96 -14.71
C GLU A 428 19.14 6.68 -15.85
N GLN A 429 18.56 7.73 -16.45
CA GLN A 429 17.70 7.56 -17.64
C GLN A 429 18.47 6.99 -18.83
N LYS A 430 19.72 7.39 -19.04
CA LYS A 430 20.57 6.79 -20.08
C LYS A 430 20.76 5.30 -19.84
N LYS A 431 21.08 4.88 -18.60
CA LYS A 431 21.20 3.44 -18.26
C LYS A 431 19.90 2.67 -18.53
N THR A 432 18.76 3.27 -18.17
CA THR A 432 17.44 2.68 -18.43
C THR A 432 17.17 2.57 -19.93
N ILE A 433 17.47 3.62 -20.70
CA ILE A 433 17.35 3.62 -22.16
C ILE A 433 18.24 2.54 -22.78
N ASP A 434 19.46 2.38 -22.29
CA ASP A 434 20.38 1.38 -22.81
C ASP A 434 19.90 -0.04 -22.46
N SER A 435 19.36 -0.27 -21.25
CA SER A 435 18.71 -1.52 -20.89
C SER A 435 17.50 -1.82 -21.78
N LEU A 436 16.63 -0.83 -22.01
CA LEU A 436 15.47 -0.98 -22.90
C LEU A 436 15.90 -1.23 -24.35
N LYS A 437 16.98 -0.60 -24.83
CA LYS A 437 17.54 -0.88 -26.17
C LYS A 437 18.03 -2.32 -26.27
N ASP A 438 18.61 -2.86 -25.21
CA ASP A 438 19.05 -4.25 -25.20
C ASP A 438 17.86 -5.20 -25.13
N GLU A 439 16.82 -4.88 -24.37
CA GLU A 439 15.54 -5.62 -24.40
C GLU A 439 14.89 -5.56 -25.80
N ILE A 440 14.85 -4.39 -26.43
CA ILE A 440 14.34 -4.23 -27.79
C ILE A 440 15.16 -5.06 -28.79
N LYS A 441 16.49 -5.11 -28.64
CA LYS A 441 17.34 -5.98 -29.48
C LYS A 441 17.01 -7.45 -29.30
N ILE A 442 16.72 -7.87 -28.05
CA ILE A 442 16.30 -9.24 -27.74
C ILE A 442 14.94 -9.49 -28.40
N LEU A 443 13.96 -8.61 -28.18
CA LEU A 443 12.65 -8.70 -28.80
C LEU A 443 12.71 -8.67 -30.32
N ALA A 444 13.55 -7.80 -30.91
CA ALA A 444 13.75 -7.74 -32.34
C ALA A 444 14.39 -9.01 -32.92
N ARG A 445 15.24 -9.70 -32.15
CA ARG A 445 15.75 -11.04 -32.53
C ARG A 445 14.66 -12.09 -32.45
N MET A 446 13.69 -11.95 -31.51
CA MET A 446 12.55 -12.83 -31.36
C MET A 446 11.53 -12.63 -32.49
N VAL A 447 11.36 -11.41 -32.98
CA VAL A 447 10.45 -11.06 -34.10
C VAL A 447 11.06 -11.39 -35.47
N GLY A 448 12.35 -11.74 -35.55
CA GLY A 448 13.06 -12.02 -36.79
C GLY A 448 13.27 -10.81 -37.68
N LYS A 449 14.22 -10.91 -38.63
CA LYS A 449 14.57 -9.81 -39.55
C LYS A 449 13.44 -9.34 -40.48
N GLU A 450 12.30 -10.05 -40.50
CA GLU A 450 11.17 -9.78 -41.40
C GLU A 450 9.89 -9.37 -40.63
N GLY A 451 9.98 -9.01 -39.33
CA GLY A 451 8.79 -8.56 -38.56
C GLY A 451 7.77 -9.66 -38.27
N ARG A 452 8.14 -10.92 -38.39
CA ARG A 452 7.27 -12.04 -38.02
C ARG A 452 7.36 -12.28 -36.51
N TYR A 453 6.21 -12.37 -35.85
CA TYR A 453 6.12 -12.93 -34.51
C TYR A 453 6.76 -14.33 -34.47
N ILE A 454 7.29 -14.74 -33.31
CA ILE A 454 7.63 -16.16 -33.12
C ILE A 454 6.30 -16.92 -33.18
N GLU A 455 5.97 -17.42 -34.36
CA GLU A 455 4.76 -18.22 -34.55
C GLU A 455 4.94 -19.65 -34.00
N ASP A 456 6.21 -20.09 -33.86
CA ASP A 456 6.56 -21.37 -33.31
C ASP A 456 6.66 -21.31 -31.77
N ILE A 457 5.65 -21.84 -31.11
CA ILE A 457 5.62 -21.95 -29.65
C ILE A 457 6.83 -22.71 -29.10
N TYR A 458 7.42 -23.64 -29.86
CA TYR A 458 8.60 -24.36 -29.43
C TYR A 458 9.84 -23.46 -29.37
N GLU A 459 10.04 -22.59 -30.34
CA GLU A 459 11.15 -21.61 -30.31
C GLU A 459 10.99 -20.64 -29.13
N TYR A 460 9.76 -20.28 -28.80
CA TYR A 460 9.45 -19.48 -27.61
C TYR A 460 9.80 -20.21 -26.31
N LEU A 461 9.45 -21.49 -26.20
CA LEU A 461 9.79 -22.31 -25.05
C LEU A 461 11.30 -22.51 -24.89
N GLU A 462 12.04 -22.68 -25.99
CA GLU A 462 13.51 -22.74 -25.99
C GLU A 462 14.13 -21.40 -25.52
N TYR A 463 13.52 -20.28 -25.90
CA TYR A 463 13.93 -18.97 -25.39
C TYR A 463 13.69 -18.86 -23.87
N LEU A 464 12.50 -19.18 -23.38
CA LEU A 464 12.18 -19.19 -21.95
C LEU A 464 13.14 -20.12 -21.19
N TYR A 465 13.50 -21.26 -21.76
CA TYR A 465 14.47 -22.17 -21.18
C TYR A 465 15.84 -21.54 -20.99
N ARG A 466 16.28 -20.69 -21.92
CA ARG A 466 17.58 -20.01 -21.83
C ARG A 466 17.63 -18.96 -20.73
N ILE A 467 16.54 -18.20 -20.56
CA ILE A 467 16.48 -17.10 -19.58
C ILE A 467 16.01 -17.53 -18.19
N ARG A 468 15.54 -18.75 -18.01
CA ARG A 468 14.85 -19.23 -16.80
C ARG A 468 15.61 -19.11 -15.49
N LYS A 469 16.95 -19.11 -15.54
CA LYS A 469 17.79 -19.04 -14.33
C LYS A 469 17.79 -17.66 -13.68
N ASP A 470 17.66 -16.63 -14.50
CA ASP A 470 17.81 -15.24 -14.09
C ASP A 470 16.46 -14.49 -14.06
N HIS A 471 15.36 -15.20 -14.33
CA HIS A 471 14.04 -14.59 -14.47
C HIS A 471 12.97 -15.41 -13.74
N ILE A 472 11.98 -14.70 -13.20
CA ILE A 472 10.70 -15.28 -12.81
C ILE A 472 9.84 -15.36 -14.05
N ILE A 473 9.44 -16.58 -14.44
CA ILE A 473 8.60 -16.82 -15.61
C ILE A 473 7.18 -17.10 -15.13
N LEU A 474 6.23 -16.29 -15.55
CA LEU A 474 4.80 -16.48 -15.31
C LEU A 474 4.15 -17.00 -16.58
N MET A 475 3.48 -18.12 -16.49
CA MET A 475 2.74 -18.71 -17.60
C MET A 475 1.27 -18.75 -17.25
N ALA A 476 0.43 -18.31 -18.18
CA ALA A 476 -1.01 -18.51 -18.11
C ALA A 476 -1.52 -18.81 -19.52
N ALA A 477 -2.24 -19.89 -19.67
CA ALA A 477 -2.86 -20.26 -20.93
C ALA A 477 -4.35 -20.47 -20.73
N LYS A 478 -5.10 -20.00 -21.73
CA LYS A 478 -6.55 -19.99 -21.75
C LYS A 478 -7.05 -20.92 -22.87
N ASP A 479 -7.94 -21.82 -22.54
CA ASP A 479 -8.88 -22.54 -23.42
C ASP A 479 -8.32 -23.43 -24.54
N THR A 480 -7.29 -23.05 -25.26
CA THR A 480 -6.85 -23.72 -26.48
C THR A 480 -5.45 -24.32 -26.45
N LEU A 481 -4.86 -24.41 -25.27
CA LEU A 481 -3.48 -24.89 -25.15
C LEU A 481 -3.28 -26.27 -25.81
N GLY A 482 -4.25 -27.16 -25.63
CA GLY A 482 -4.19 -28.52 -26.18
C GLY A 482 -4.17 -28.62 -27.70
N LEU A 483 -4.66 -27.62 -28.45
CA LEU A 483 -4.62 -27.60 -29.91
C LEU A 483 -3.22 -27.32 -30.49
N ALA A 484 -2.40 -26.58 -29.76
CA ALA A 484 -1.06 -26.17 -30.17
C ALA A 484 0.05 -27.11 -29.66
N VAL A 485 -0.26 -27.99 -28.70
CA VAL A 485 0.74 -28.84 -28.04
C VAL A 485 0.90 -30.16 -28.79
N ASN A 486 1.92 -30.21 -29.63
CA ASN A 486 2.45 -31.46 -30.19
C ASN A 486 3.58 -32.01 -29.29
N GLU A 487 4.12 -33.17 -29.65
CA GLU A 487 5.20 -33.82 -28.88
C GLU A 487 6.43 -32.92 -28.70
N ARG A 488 6.81 -32.17 -29.74
CA ARG A 488 7.94 -31.22 -29.70
C ARG A 488 7.68 -30.11 -28.69
N VAL A 489 6.49 -29.52 -28.69
CA VAL A 489 6.07 -28.46 -27.77
C VAL A 489 5.97 -29.00 -26.33
N SER A 490 5.40 -30.20 -26.17
CA SER A 490 5.35 -30.89 -24.86
C SER A 490 6.74 -31.11 -24.27
N ASN A 491 7.71 -31.49 -25.09
CA ASN A 491 9.09 -31.63 -24.64
C ASN A 491 9.71 -30.27 -24.25
N GLY A 492 9.35 -29.18 -24.91
CA GLY A 492 9.75 -27.82 -24.51
C GLY A 492 9.23 -27.44 -23.11
N PHE A 493 7.96 -27.72 -22.82
CA PHE A 493 7.41 -27.50 -21.46
C PHE A 493 8.09 -28.37 -20.40
N LYS A 494 8.35 -29.65 -20.70
CA LYS A 494 9.09 -30.55 -19.79
C LYS A 494 10.50 -30.04 -19.49
N LYS A 495 11.20 -29.49 -20.47
CA LYS A 495 12.53 -28.86 -20.25
C LYS A 495 12.47 -27.67 -19.30
N LEU A 496 11.36 -26.92 -19.31
CA LEU A 496 11.11 -25.83 -18.38
C LEU A 496 10.75 -26.32 -16.97
N GLY A 497 10.51 -27.61 -16.76
CA GLY A 497 10.13 -28.18 -15.47
C GLY A 497 8.61 -28.25 -15.27
N ILE A 498 7.81 -28.08 -16.32
CA ILE A 498 6.36 -28.25 -16.28
C ILE A 498 6.06 -29.74 -16.19
N ILE A 499 5.30 -30.12 -15.16
CA ILE A 499 5.02 -31.52 -14.81
C ILE A 499 3.73 -32.02 -15.47
N ASN A 500 2.73 -31.14 -15.57
CA ASN A 500 1.45 -31.50 -16.15
C ASN A 500 1.59 -31.84 -17.63
N ASN A 501 0.92 -32.93 -18.05
CA ASN A 501 0.80 -33.24 -19.46
C ASN A 501 -0.24 -32.32 -20.10
N LEU A 502 0.22 -31.41 -20.95
CA LEU A 502 -0.61 -30.41 -21.62
C LEU A 502 -1.23 -30.94 -22.95
N ASN A 503 -0.86 -32.16 -23.40
CA ASN A 503 -1.41 -32.76 -24.58
C ASN A 503 -2.90 -33.07 -24.39
N GLU A 504 -3.71 -32.83 -25.43
CA GLU A 504 -5.14 -33.18 -25.48
C GLU A 504 -5.99 -32.56 -24.33
N LYS A 505 -5.58 -31.46 -23.76
CA LYS A 505 -6.29 -30.78 -22.68
C LYS A 505 -7.08 -29.57 -23.20
N HIS A 506 -8.04 -29.83 -24.09
CA HIS A 506 -8.97 -28.82 -24.60
C HIS A 506 -9.88 -28.28 -23.48
N GLY A 507 -10.26 -27.02 -23.55
CA GLY A 507 -11.19 -26.39 -22.63
C GLY A 507 -10.69 -26.28 -21.19
N ARG A 508 -9.36 -26.30 -20.96
CA ARG A 508 -8.77 -26.13 -19.65
C ARG A 508 -7.87 -24.90 -19.59
N SER A 509 -7.91 -24.24 -18.46
CA SER A 509 -6.94 -23.20 -18.12
C SER A 509 -5.69 -23.81 -17.50
N PHE A 510 -4.56 -23.14 -17.68
CA PHE A 510 -3.27 -23.56 -17.12
C PHE A 510 -2.53 -22.35 -16.56
N ALA A 511 -1.88 -22.52 -15.43
CA ALA A 511 -0.99 -21.52 -14.87
C ALA A 511 0.24 -22.17 -14.23
N ALA A 512 1.40 -21.55 -14.42
CA ALA A 512 2.65 -21.98 -13.77
C ALA A 512 3.55 -20.79 -13.43
N VAL A 513 4.38 -20.97 -12.42
CA VAL A 513 5.42 -20.02 -12.01
C VAL A 513 6.75 -20.75 -11.90
N LEU A 514 7.74 -20.27 -12.61
CA LEU A 514 9.11 -20.72 -12.48
C LEU A 514 9.96 -19.61 -11.86
N ASN A 515 10.82 -19.98 -10.92
CA ASN A 515 11.78 -19.06 -10.32
C ASN A 515 13.17 -19.71 -10.30
N GLY A 516 14.19 -19.03 -10.82
CA GLY A 516 15.54 -19.56 -10.92
C GLY A 516 15.63 -20.87 -11.70
N GLY A 517 14.68 -21.13 -12.61
CA GLY A 517 14.56 -22.35 -13.36
C GLY A 517 13.86 -23.51 -12.64
N ILE A 518 13.31 -23.26 -11.45
CA ILE A 518 12.57 -24.24 -10.67
C ILE A 518 11.07 -23.95 -10.79
N ASN A 519 10.27 -24.97 -11.06
CA ASN A 519 8.81 -24.87 -11.04
C ASN A 519 8.32 -24.82 -9.59
N ILE A 520 7.83 -23.66 -9.17
CA ILE A 520 7.38 -23.40 -7.79
C ILE A 520 5.85 -23.41 -7.67
N TYR A 521 5.14 -23.34 -8.77
CA TYR A 521 3.69 -23.44 -8.82
C TYR A 521 3.24 -23.92 -10.20
N GLU A 522 2.33 -24.86 -10.21
CA GLU A 522 1.70 -25.36 -11.43
C GLU A 522 0.29 -25.84 -11.13
N GLU A 523 -0.69 -25.38 -11.90
CA GLU A 523 -2.08 -25.76 -11.74
C GLU A 523 -2.79 -25.84 -13.09
N MET A 524 -3.71 -26.79 -13.18
CA MET A 524 -4.61 -26.93 -14.32
C MET A 524 -6.06 -26.78 -13.86
N GLY A 525 -6.72 -25.73 -14.35
CA GLY A 525 -8.11 -25.45 -14.05
C GLY A 525 -9.10 -26.17 -14.99
N THR A 526 -10.37 -26.03 -14.68
CA THR A 526 -11.49 -26.53 -15.49
C THR A 526 -12.41 -25.38 -15.87
N GLU A 527 -13.39 -25.64 -16.74
CA GLU A 527 -14.42 -24.66 -17.11
C GLU A 527 -15.18 -24.10 -15.90
N LEU A 528 -15.40 -24.93 -14.88
CA LEU A 528 -16.12 -24.54 -13.65
C LEU A 528 -15.23 -23.96 -12.57
N ASN A 529 -13.93 -24.24 -12.61
CA ASN A 529 -12.96 -23.79 -11.63
C ASN A 529 -11.78 -23.10 -12.33
N PRO A 530 -11.89 -21.79 -12.61
CA PRO A 530 -10.78 -21.01 -13.13
C PRO A 530 -9.66 -20.93 -12.10
N ILE A 531 -8.42 -20.83 -12.57
CA ILE A 531 -7.26 -20.63 -11.71
C ILE A 531 -7.23 -19.17 -11.30
N GLU A 532 -7.27 -18.94 -10.01
CA GLU A 532 -6.94 -17.63 -9.42
C GLU A 532 -6.11 -17.86 -8.18
N THR A 533 -4.82 -17.59 -8.28
CA THR A 533 -3.88 -17.76 -7.17
C THR A 533 -3.09 -16.52 -6.89
N TYR A 534 -2.71 -16.38 -5.63
CA TYR A 534 -1.86 -15.30 -5.12
C TYR A 534 -0.68 -15.95 -4.40
N MET A 535 0.53 -15.57 -4.78
CA MET A 535 1.76 -16.04 -4.14
C MET A 535 2.78 -14.94 -4.07
N GLU A 536 3.81 -15.15 -3.27
CA GLU A 536 4.98 -14.30 -3.20
C GLU A 536 6.18 -15.07 -3.74
N VAL A 537 6.87 -14.50 -4.71
CA VAL A 537 8.08 -15.05 -5.30
C VAL A 537 9.19 -14.03 -5.12
N GLU A 538 10.21 -14.35 -4.34
CA GLU A 538 11.32 -13.43 -4.00
C GLU A 538 10.83 -12.07 -3.45
N ASN A 539 9.85 -12.09 -2.55
CA ASN A 539 9.16 -10.91 -2.02
C ASN A 539 8.34 -10.11 -3.07
N VAL A 540 8.09 -10.70 -4.23
CA VAL A 540 7.21 -10.12 -5.27
C VAL A 540 5.84 -10.78 -5.18
N PRO A 541 4.76 -10.03 -4.89
CA PRO A 541 3.41 -10.58 -4.93
C PRO A 541 3.04 -10.87 -6.39
N VAL A 542 2.68 -12.11 -6.65
CA VAL A 542 2.25 -12.58 -7.97
C VAL A 542 0.78 -12.97 -7.88
N LYS A 543 -0.02 -12.40 -8.76
CA LYS A 543 -1.39 -12.85 -9.01
C LYS A 543 -1.42 -13.52 -10.37
N LEU A 544 -1.84 -14.79 -10.41
CA LEU A 544 -2.13 -15.50 -11.65
C LEU A 544 -3.64 -15.71 -11.77
N VAL A 545 -4.16 -15.35 -12.92
CA VAL A 545 -5.56 -15.57 -13.28
C VAL A 545 -5.59 -16.24 -14.65
N SER A 546 -6.15 -17.44 -14.70
CA SER A 546 -6.40 -18.15 -15.96
C SER A 546 -7.84 -18.66 -15.95
N LYS A 547 -8.67 -18.16 -16.88
CA LYS A 547 -10.10 -18.48 -17.00
C LYS A 547 -10.39 -19.13 -18.34
N VAL A 548 -11.33 -20.05 -18.37
CA VAL A 548 -11.85 -20.62 -19.62
C VAL A 548 -12.88 -19.66 -20.22
N TYR A 549 -12.97 -19.61 -21.53
CA TYR A 549 -13.92 -18.76 -22.26
C TYR A 549 -15.34 -19.30 -22.09
N GLN A 550 -16.24 -18.54 -21.50
CA GLN A 550 -17.68 -18.81 -21.61
C GLN A 550 -18.24 -18.01 -22.79
N ASN A 551 -18.97 -18.73 -23.67
CA ASN A 551 -19.56 -18.24 -24.90
C ASN A 551 -19.98 -16.76 -24.88
N GLY A 552 -19.33 -15.94 -25.70
CA GLY A 552 -19.90 -14.75 -26.31
C GLY A 552 -19.87 -13.46 -25.54
N ASN A 553 -19.27 -13.34 -24.33
CA ASN A 553 -19.12 -12.07 -23.63
C ASN A 553 -17.66 -11.77 -23.35
N GLU A 554 -17.26 -10.57 -23.73
CA GLU A 554 -15.94 -9.97 -23.59
C GLU A 554 -15.42 -10.06 -22.15
N ALA A 555 -14.14 -10.43 -22.03
CA ALA A 555 -13.34 -10.30 -20.81
C ALA A 555 -12.74 -8.90 -20.74
#